data_1eb3a626efa6452409c9947ec04db1d9
#
_entry.id   1eb3a626efa6452409c9947ec04db1d9
#
_cell.length_a   1.000
_cell.length_b   1.000
_cell.length_c   1.000
_cell.angle_alpha   90.00
_cell.angle_beta   90.00
_cell.angle_gamma   90.00
#
_symmetry.space_group_name_H-M   'P 1'
#
loop_
_entity.id
_entity.type
_entity.pdbx_description
1 polymer ?
#
loop_
_entity_poly.entity_id
_entity_poly.type
_entity_poly.pdbx_seq_one_letter_code
_entity_poly.pdbx_strand_id
1 'polypeptide(L)'
;YIDAEVSRYVGGGLEAAQAMEEQGRLGNLVVIALGTNGPIAGAERYEVQTRQLLEYLGPNRHIFWVNVYCPELKWQNTNNEYINKIAAEHSNVKVVDWYSLISQHPEWLVEDGIHPNNEGTAQYAKLIHDRMVQVLSEQGQVNPE
;
A
#
# COMPACT_ATOMS: atom_id res chain seq x y z
N TYR A 1 -8.27 -12.11 -2.57
CA TYR A 1 -8.63 -12.12 -1.15
C TYR A 1 -8.32 -10.78 -0.51
N ILE A 2 -9.13 -10.36 0.46
CA ILE A 2 -8.94 -9.12 1.21
C ILE A 2 -8.80 -9.49 2.68
N ASP A 3 -7.78 -8.91 3.34
CA ASP A 3 -7.61 -8.90 4.78
C ASP A 3 -7.52 -7.44 5.24
N ALA A 4 -8.51 -6.98 5.97
CA ALA A 4 -8.63 -5.59 6.42
C ALA A 4 -9.03 -5.54 7.90
N GLU A 5 -8.43 -4.62 8.64
CA GLU A 5 -8.69 -4.40 10.05
C GLU A 5 -8.62 -2.91 10.36
N VAL A 6 -9.57 -2.45 11.18
CA VAL A 6 -9.59 -1.05 11.63
C VAL A 6 -8.35 -0.75 12.46
N SER A 7 -7.73 0.38 12.19
CA SER A 7 -6.53 0.87 12.92
C SER A 7 -5.30 -0.05 12.81
N ARG A 8 -5.23 -0.93 11.81
CA ARG A 8 -4.04 -1.76 11.62
C ARG A 8 -2.81 -0.90 11.32
N TYR A 9 -1.74 -1.13 12.08
CA TYR A 9 -0.43 -0.57 11.80
C TYR A 9 0.34 -1.44 10.81
N VAL A 10 1.41 -0.90 10.23
CA VAL A 10 2.24 -1.65 9.28
C VAL A 10 2.82 -2.95 9.89
N GLY A 11 3.10 -2.94 11.20
CA GLY A 11 3.55 -4.14 11.92
C GLY A 11 2.56 -5.30 11.90
N GLY A 12 1.25 -5.03 11.88
CA GLY A 12 0.21 -6.05 11.72
C GLY A 12 0.14 -6.64 10.31
N GLY A 13 0.81 -6.04 9.33
CA GLY A 13 0.86 -6.54 7.96
C GLY A 13 1.60 -7.87 7.83
N LEU A 14 2.66 -8.07 8.61
CA LEU A 14 3.39 -9.34 8.63
C LEU A 14 2.52 -10.49 9.16
N GLU A 15 1.82 -10.27 10.28
CA GLU A 15 0.92 -11.25 10.87
C GLU A 15 -0.24 -11.59 9.92
N ALA A 16 -0.79 -10.58 9.24
CA ALA A 16 -1.82 -10.78 8.23
C ALA A 16 -1.32 -11.61 7.03
N ALA A 17 -0.12 -11.32 6.52
CA ALA A 17 0.48 -12.07 5.42
C ALA A 17 0.73 -13.53 5.80
N GLN A 18 1.24 -13.78 7.01
CA GLN A 18 1.45 -15.13 7.55
C GLN A 18 0.15 -15.91 7.66
N ALA A 19 -0.89 -15.30 8.24
CA ALA A 19 -2.20 -15.93 8.36
C ALA A 19 -2.85 -16.23 7.00
N MET A 20 -2.69 -15.34 6.01
CA MET A 20 -3.17 -15.58 4.64
C MET A 20 -2.41 -16.72 3.97
N GLU A 21 -1.10 -16.84 4.18
CA GLU A 21 -0.30 -17.93 3.61
C GLU A 21 -0.67 -19.28 4.22
N GLU A 22 -0.84 -19.36 5.55
CA GLU A 22 -1.31 -20.57 6.24
C GLU A 22 -2.68 -21.04 5.73
N GLN A 23 -3.53 -20.11 5.30
CA GLN A 23 -4.84 -20.40 4.71
C GLN A 23 -4.78 -20.70 3.20
N GLY A 24 -3.60 -20.68 2.57
CA GLY A 24 -3.44 -20.82 1.12
C GLY A 24 -4.04 -19.66 0.31
N ARG A 25 -4.14 -18.47 0.89
CA ARG A 25 -4.81 -17.28 0.33
C ARG A 25 -3.84 -16.17 -0.10
N LEU A 26 -2.56 -16.30 0.24
CA LEU A 26 -1.54 -15.33 -0.18
C LEU A 26 -1.09 -15.63 -1.60
N GLY A 27 -1.47 -14.76 -2.54
CA GLY A 27 -1.14 -14.93 -3.96
C GLY A 27 0.20 -14.32 -4.37
N ASN A 28 0.52 -14.43 -5.66
CA ASN A 28 1.73 -13.84 -6.23
C ASN A 28 1.61 -12.32 -6.47
N LEU A 29 0.42 -11.77 -6.37
CA LEU A 29 0.12 -10.36 -6.54
C LEU A 29 -0.45 -9.83 -5.24
N VAL A 30 0.26 -8.91 -4.60
CA VAL A 30 -0.04 -8.41 -3.27
C VAL A 30 -0.18 -6.89 -3.33
N VAL A 31 -1.28 -6.38 -2.79
CA VAL A 31 -1.50 -4.94 -2.58
C VAL A 31 -1.38 -4.65 -1.08
N ILE A 32 -0.52 -3.70 -0.71
CA ILE A 32 -0.34 -3.25 0.66
C ILE A 32 -0.87 -1.83 0.77
N ALA A 33 -1.86 -1.63 1.64
CA ALA A 33 -2.49 -0.35 1.95
C ALA A 33 -2.35 -0.06 3.46
N LEU A 34 -1.11 0.08 3.93
CA LEU A 34 -0.76 0.29 5.33
C LEU A 34 0.15 1.51 5.49
N GLY A 35 -0.06 2.28 6.55
CA GLY A 35 0.76 3.45 6.88
C GLY A 35 -0.02 4.66 7.35
N THR A 36 -1.32 4.74 7.06
CA THR A 36 -2.18 5.83 7.54
C THR A 36 -2.22 5.91 9.07
N ASN A 37 -2.24 4.76 9.73
CA ASN A 37 -2.25 4.70 11.20
C ASN A 37 -0.87 4.91 11.85
N GLY A 38 0.15 5.16 11.04
CA GLY A 38 1.50 5.47 11.49
C GLY A 38 2.25 4.34 12.16
N PRO A 39 3.47 4.62 12.63
CA PRO A 39 4.21 3.73 13.51
C PRO A 39 3.75 3.93 14.96
N ILE A 40 3.59 2.85 15.71
CA ILE A 40 3.30 2.92 17.16
C ILE A 40 4.44 3.62 17.92
N ALA A 41 5.68 3.52 17.43
CA ALA A 41 6.88 4.04 18.11
C ALA A 41 7.92 4.56 17.11
N GLY A 42 7.66 5.74 16.52
CA GLY A 42 8.63 6.45 15.69
C GLY A 42 8.85 5.89 14.28
N ALA A 43 9.47 6.71 13.44
CA ALA A 43 9.67 6.46 12.03
C ALA A 43 10.60 5.27 11.73
N GLU A 44 11.64 5.06 12.56
CA GLU A 44 12.57 3.93 12.39
C GLU A 44 11.85 2.58 12.50
N ARG A 45 10.88 2.47 13.40
CA ARG A 45 10.10 1.25 13.56
C ARG A 45 9.23 0.97 12.34
N TYR A 46 8.71 2.00 11.70
CA TYR A 46 7.97 1.86 10.44
C TYR A 46 8.84 1.23 9.34
N GLU A 47 10.07 1.72 9.18
CA GLU A 47 11.01 1.15 8.20
C GLU A 47 11.34 -0.32 8.52
N VAL A 48 11.63 -0.65 9.77
CA VAL A 48 11.92 -2.02 10.19
C VAL A 48 10.75 -2.96 9.89
N GLN A 49 9.53 -2.57 10.27
CA GLN A 49 8.33 -3.38 10.05
C GLN A 49 8.00 -3.54 8.57
N THR A 50 8.20 -2.50 7.78
CA THR A 50 8.05 -2.54 6.32
C THR A 50 9.02 -3.54 5.69
N ARG A 51 10.31 -3.50 6.10
CA ARG A 51 11.33 -4.43 5.60
C ARG A 51 11.04 -5.86 5.99
N GLN A 52 10.61 -6.12 7.22
CA GLN A 52 10.22 -7.47 7.68
C GLN A 52 9.06 -8.04 6.87
N LEU A 53 8.05 -7.22 6.56
CA LEU A 53 6.94 -7.66 5.71
C LEU A 53 7.41 -7.99 4.29
N LEU A 54 8.26 -7.16 3.69
CA LEU A 54 8.78 -7.40 2.34
C LEU A 54 9.72 -8.60 2.28
N GLU A 55 10.55 -8.81 3.29
CA GLU A 55 11.40 -9.99 3.41
C GLU A 55 10.57 -11.27 3.46
N TYR A 56 9.49 -11.28 4.24
CA TYR A 56 8.55 -12.39 4.31
C TYR A 56 7.85 -12.66 2.98
N LEU A 57 7.36 -11.61 2.31
CA LEU A 57 6.71 -11.73 1.00
C LEU A 57 7.66 -12.22 -0.09
N GLY A 58 8.94 -11.92 0.03
CA GLY A 58 10.01 -12.37 -0.86
C GLY A 58 10.04 -11.69 -2.24
N PRO A 59 11.04 -12.02 -3.05
CA PRO A 59 11.29 -11.32 -4.33
C PRO A 59 10.43 -11.81 -5.49
N ASN A 60 9.70 -12.91 -5.34
CA ASN A 60 8.96 -13.56 -6.43
C ASN A 60 7.50 -13.09 -6.54
N ARG A 61 7.03 -12.25 -5.62
CA ARG A 61 5.69 -11.65 -5.66
C ARG A 61 5.75 -10.25 -6.27
N HIS A 62 4.73 -9.87 -7.01
CA HIS A 62 4.51 -8.48 -7.40
C HIS A 62 3.81 -7.75 -6.25
N ILE A 63 4.46 -6.74 -5.71
CA ILE A 63 3.98 -5.99 -4.55
C ILE A 63 3.65 -4.56 -4.99
N PHE A 64 2.40 -4.15 -4.75
CA PHE A 64 1.92 -2.81 -4.99
C PHE A 64 1.64 -2.14 -3.64
N TRP A 65 2.49 -1.17 -3.27
CA TRP A 65 2.32 -0.44 -2.02
C TRP A 65 1.65 0.90 -2.27
N VAL A 66 0.48 1.09 -1.69
CA VAL A 66 -0.26 2.35 -1.79
C VAL A 66 0.32 3.34 -0.79
N ASN A 67 0.76 4.50 -1.26
CA ASN A 67 1.20 5.56 -0.36
C ASN A 67 0.01 6.20 0.37
N VAL A 68 0.30 6.98 1.43
CA VAL A 68 -0.72 7.43 2.36
C VAL A 68 -1.04 8.91 2.19
N TYR A 69 -2.30 9.27 2.42
CA TYR A 69 -2.78 10.64 2.54
C TYR A 69 -3.47 10.84 3.89
N CYS A 70 -2.81 11.57 4.76
CA CYS A 70 -3.30 11.93 6.10
C CYS A 70 -2.62 13.25 6.53
N PRO A 71 -2.96 14.38 5.88
CA PRO A 71 -2.18 15.62 5.92
C PRO A 71 -2.00 16.22 7.31
N GLU A 72 -2.92 15.97 8.23
CA GLU A 72 -2.85 16.45 9.62
C GLU A 72 -1.94 15.55 10.50
N LEU A 73 -1.49 14.41 9.99
CA LEU A 73 -0.70 13.47 10.77
C LEU A 73 0.79 13.63 10.47
N LYS A 74 1.58 13.78 11.52
CA LYS A 74 3.02 14.11 11.45
C LYS A 74 3.87 13.07 10.70
N TRP A 75 3.40 11.84 10.61
CA TRP A 75 4.14 10.75 9.98
C TRP A 75 3.88 10.57 8.48
N GLN A 76 2.89 11.26 7.89
CA GLN A 76 2.54 11.09 6.48
C GLN A 76 3.77 11.15 5.56
N ASN A 77 4.50 12.26 5.62
CA ASN A 77 5.63 12.48 4.70
C ASN A 77 6.75 11.46 4.94
N THR A 78 7.08 11.20 6.19
CA THR A 78 8.10 10.22 6.56
C THR A 78 7.72 8.81 6.11
N ASN A 79 6.45 8.41 6.27
CA ASN A 79 5.98 7.11 5.80
C ASN A 79 6.05 7.00 4.27
N ASN A 80 5.66 8.05 3.55
CA ASN A 80 5.75 8.07 2.09
C ASN A 80 7.20 8.08 1.59
N GLU A 81 8.11 8.78 2.27
CA GLU A 81 9.55 8.71 1.98
C GLU A 81 10.09 7.27 2.14
N TYR A 82 9.72 6.57 3.21
CA TYR A 82 10.11 5.16 3.41
C TYR A 82 9.51 4.23 2.37
N ILE A 83 8.23 4.39 2.01
CA ILE A 83 7.59 3.61 0.94
C ILE A 83 8.36 3.78 -0.37
N ASN A 84 8.70 5.03 -0.75
CA ASN A 84 9.45 5.32 -1.96
C ASN A 84 10.87 4.75 -1.92
N LYS A 85 11.58 4.92 -0.80
CA LYS A 85 12.93 4.38 -0.58
C LYS A 85 12.95 2.86 -0.76
N ILE A 86 12.05 2.17 -0.10
CA ILE A 86 11.97 0.70 -0.15
C ILE A 86 11.57 0.21 -1.53
N ALA A 87 10.63 0.88 -2.20
CA ALA A 87 10.27 0.53 -3.57
C ALA A 87 11.43 0.74 -4.56
N ALA A 88 12.30 1.73 -4.33
CA ALA A 88 13.51 1.92 -5.13
C ALA A 88 14.57 0.82 -4.92
N GLU A 89 14.60 0.21 -3.73
CA GLU A 89 15.54 -0.86 -3.38
C GLU A 89 15.08 -2.25 -3.85
N HIS A 90 13.78 -2.42 -4.18
CA HIS A 90 13.17 -3.71 -4.51
C HIS A 90 12.47 -3.66 -5.87
N SER A 91 13.01 -4.33 -6.87
CA SER A 91 12.47 -4.30 -8.25
C SER A 91 11.04 -4.83 -8.37
N ASN A 92 10.62 -5.70 -7.45
CA ASN A 92 9.28 -6.28 -7.40
C ASN A 92 8.27 -5.46 -6.59
N VAL A 93 8.68 -4.32 -6.00
CA VAL A 93 7.81 -3.39 -5.28
C VAL A 93 7.53 -2.17 -6.15
N LYS A 94 6.26 -1.83 -6.33
CA LYS A 94 5.80 -0.66 -7.08
C LYS A 94 4.89 0.20 -6.22
N VAL A 95 5.15 1.50 -6.22
CA VAL A 95 4.27 2.45 -5.52
C VAL A 95 3.00 2.71 -6.34
N VAL A 96 1.88 2.75 -5.64
CA VAL A 96 0.60 3.26 -6.13
C VAL A 96 0.40 4.63 -5.50
N ASP A 97 0.42 5.68 -6.31
CA ASP A 97 0.47 7.08 -5.84
C ASP A 97 -0.93 7.64 -5.55
N TRP A 98 -1.54 7.14 -4.49
CA TRP A 98 -2.80 7.68 -3.99
C TRP A 98 -2.66 9.12 -3.48
N TYR A 99 -1.54 9.43 -2.82
CA TYR A 99 -1.28 10.76 -2.29
C TYR A 99 -1.43 11.86 -3.35
N SER A 100 -0.78 11.71 -4.49
CA SER A 100 -0.83 12.72 -5.55
C SER A 100 -2.22 12.85 -6.16
N LEU A 101 -2.95 11.76 -6.31
CA LEU A 101 -4.30 11.78 -6.86
C LEU A 101 -5.27 12.46 -5.89
N ILE A 102 -5.35 11.97 -4.65
CA ILE A 102 -6.36 12.44 -3.69
C ILE A 102 -6.12 13.87 -3.20
N SER A 103 -4.86 14.32 -3.20
CA SER A 103 -4.55 15.71 -2.84
C SER A 103 -5.17 16.74 -3.78
N GLN A 104 -5.53 16.34 -5.00
CA GLN A 104 -6.20 17.18 -6.00
C GLN A 104 -7.74 17.04 -5.95
N HIS A 105 -8.26 16.08 -5.17
CA HIS A 105 -9.66 15.70 -5.12
C HIS A 105 -10.18 15.58 -3.68
N PRO A 106 -10.12 16.66 -2.87
CA PRO A 106 -10.58 16.61 -1.49
C PRO A 106 -12.08 16.25 -1.39
N GLU A 107 -12.85 16.50 -2.45
CA GLU A 107 -14.28 16.14 -2.54
C GLU A 107 -14.52 14.61 -2.53
N TRP A 108 -13.49 13.80 -2.73
CA TRP A 108 -13.58 12.34 -2.64
C TRP A 108 -13.33 11.78 -1.23
N LEU A 109 -13.10 12.66 -0.25
CA LEU A 109 -12.92 12.29 1.15
C LEU A 109 -14.21 12.57 1.96
N VAL A 110 -14.35 11.85 3.07
CA VAL A 110 -15.33 12.20 4.09
C VAL A 110 -14.82 13.38 4.95
N GLU A 111 -15.62 13.85 5.90
CA GLU A 111 -15.33 15.05 6.70
C GLU A 111 -13.99 15.02 7.46
N ASP A 112 -13.45 13.83 7.75
CA ASP A 112 -12.17 13.70 8.44
C ASP A 112 -10.95 14.03 7.56
N GLY A 113 -11.15 14.20 6.25
CA GLY A 113 -10.06 14.52 5.31
C GLY A 113 -9.05 13.41 5.07
N ILE A 114 -9.35 12.18 5.48
CA ILE A 114 -8.47 11.00 5.37
C ILE A 114 -9.15 9.85 4.63
N HIS A 115 -10.34 9.47 5.09
CA HIS A 115 -11.04 8.31 4.54
C HIS A 115 -11.80 8.66 3.26
N PRO A 116 -11.67 7.85 2.20
CA PRO A 116 -12.41 8.08 0.97
C PRO A 116 -13.91 7.85 1.17
N ASN A 117 -14.73 8.68 0.53
CA ASN A 117 -16.16 8.46 0.37
C ASN A 117 -16.40 7.41 -0.76
N ASN A 118 -17.65 7.21 -1.17
CA ASN A 118 -17.98 6.22 -2.20
C ASN A 118 -17.26 6.48 -3.53
N GLU A 119 -17.18 7.72 -3.99
CA GLU A 119 -16.44 8.09 -5.20
C GLU A 119 -14.94 7.87 -5.01
N GLY A 120 -14.38 8.37 -3.90
CA GLY A 120 -12.97 8.18 -3.56
C GLY A 120 -12.59 6.69 -3.48
N THR A 121 -13.46 5.85 -2.93
CA THR A 121 -13.25 4.40 -2.89
C THR A 121 -13.18 3.79 -4.29
N ALA A 122 -14.05 4.22 -5.21
CA ALA A 122 -14.04 3.76 -6.59
C ALA A 122 -12.74 4.20 -7.31
N GLN A 123 -12.33 5.45 -7.10
CA GLN A 123 -11.09 5.99 -7.68
C GLN A 123 -9.84 5.34 -7.09
N TYR A 124 -9.85 5.02 -5.81
CA TYR A 124 -8.78 4.27 -5.14
C TYR A 124 -8.59 2.88 -5.76
N ALA A 125 -9.69 2.14 -5.91
CA ALA A 125 -9.66 0.82 -6.53
C ALA A 125 -9.20 0.89 -8.01
N LYS A 126 -9.68 1.88 -8.76
CA LYS A 126 -9.27 2.12 -10.14
C LYS A 126 -7.78 2.43 -10.26
N LEU A 127 -7.24 3.29 -9.40
CA LEU A 127 -5.82 3.64 -9.39
C LEU A 127 -4.94 2.40 -9.17
N ILE A 128 -5.30 1.54 -8.21
CA ILE A 128 -4.59 0.30 -7.94
C ILE A 128 -4.64 -0.60 -9.18
N HIS A 129 -5.84 -0.82 -9.75
CA HIS A 129 -6.03 -1.65 -10.93
C HIS A 129 -5.17 -1.16 -12.11
N ASP A 130 -5.25 0.13 -12.44
CA ASP A 130 -4.54 0.70 -13.59
C ASP A 130 -3.01 0.58 -13.40
N ARG A 131 -2.53 0.78 -12.19
CA ARG A 131 -1.10 0.60 -11.88
C ARG A 131 -0.64 -0.84 -12.03
N MET A 132 -1.48 -1.79 -11.61
CA MET A 132 -1.21 -3.22 -11.78
C MET A 132 -1.15 -3.60 -13.25
N VAL A 133 -2.15 -3.19 -14.04
CA VAL A 133 -2.20 -3.44 -15.50
C VAL A 133 -0.98 -2.84 -16.18
N GLN A 134 -0.63 -1.59 -15.89
CA GLN A 134 0.56 -0.94 -16.44
C GLN A 134 1.83 -1.77 -16.19
N VAL A 135 2.11 -2.10 -14.94
CA VAL A 135 3.35 -2.79 -14.55
C VAL A 135 3.43 -4.21 -15.15
N LEU A 136 2.33 -4.94 -15.10
CA LEU A 136 2.29 -6.32 -15.62
C LEU A 136 2.36 -6.36 -17.16
N SER A 137 1.80 -5.36 -17.85
CA SER A 137 1.92 -5.22 -19.30
C SER A 137 3.34 -4.90 -19.73
N GLU A 138 4.03 -3.99 -19.03
CA GLU A 138 5.45 -3.67 -19.26
C GLU A 138 6.35 -4.90 -19.08
N GLN A 139 5.95 -5.86 -18.26
CA GLN A 139 6.65 -7.13 -18.05
C GLN A 139 6.20 -8.25 -18.99
N GLY A 140 5.28 -7.99 -19.92
CA GLY A 140 4.75 -8.98 -20.86
C GLY A 140 3.84 -10.04 -20.24
N GLN A 141 3.29 -9.77 -19.04
CA GLN A 141 2.45 -10.72 -18.30
C GLN A 141 0.94 -10.49 -18.52
N VAL A 142 0.55 -9.32 -19.01
CA VAL A 142 -0.83 -8.95 -19.33
C VAL A 142 -0.84 -8.17 -20.64
N ASN A 143 -1.75 -8.50 -21.56
CA ASN A 143 -2.01 -7.65 -22.71
C ASN A 143 -2.99 -6.54 -22.28
N PRO A 144 -2.68 -5.27 -22.47
CA PRO A 144 -3.65 -4.20 -22.25
C PRO A 144 -4.77 -4.34 -23.31
N GLU A 145 -6.01 -4.52 -22.87
CA GLU A 145 -7.19 -4.43 -23.73
C GLU A 145 -7.55 -2.98 -23.99
#